data_a8606c82986f595164edaa630027b654
#
_entry.id   a8606c82986f595164edaa630027b654
#
_cell.length_a   1.000
_cell.length_b   1.000
_cell.length_c   1.000
_cell.angle_alpha   90.00
_cell.angle_beta   90.00
_cell.angle_gamma   90.00
#
_symmetry.space_group_name_H-M   'P 1'
#
loop_
_entity.id
_entity.type
_entity.pdbx_description
1 polymer ?
#
loop_
_entity_poly.entity_id
_entity_poly.type
_entity_poly.pdbx_seq_one_letter_code
_entity_poly.pdbx_strand_id
1 'polypeptide(L)'
;MKKIIILFAIFSLLTGCCAKTNYDKGFSFNYSSQSNSSYNTSSWSTTSNNGVLNPNSSYSSQKKTTILGNNKDVVTIMLYMCGSDLESQAMMGSYDLQEMANAKLASNVNLIVYTGGTTKWHIDGISTRYNQIYKVLGSGQIKCLVDNAGSAAMTNSDTLVDFIDYCSINFPANRYELIMWDHGAGTVSGYGYDEKYPNSGSMSLAQIDQALTEANVQFDFVGFDACLMANLETAIMLSEHADYLIASEESEPGIGWYYTSSL
;
A
#
# COMPACT_ATOMS: atom_id res chain seq x y z
N MET A 1 17.67 -18.23 -12.95
CA MET A 1 18.08 -17.32 -11.90
C MET A 1 17.51 -15.95 -12.24
N LYS A 2 16.45 -15.53 -11.55
CA LYS A 2 15.91 -14.18 -11.66
C LYS A 2 16.93 -13.21 -11.06
N LYS A 3 17.23 -12.13 -11.76
CA LYS A 3 18.14 -11.08 -11.26
C LYS A 3 17.27 -10.05 -10.58
N ILE A 4 17.27 -9.99 -9.25
CA ILE A 4 16.80 -8.82 -8.53
C ILE A 4 17.85 -7.72 -8.71
N ILE A 5 17.43 -6.58 -9.22
CA ILE A 5 18.24 -5.37 -9.24
C ILE A 5 17.74 -4.51 -8.10
N ILE A 6 18.59 -4.32 -7.09
CA ILE A 6 18.33 -3.42 -5.97
C ILE A 6 18.74 -2.03 -6.44
N LEU A 7 17.77 -1.14 -6.56
CA LEU A 7 18.02 0.27 -6.87
C LEU A 7 18.20 1.01 -5.54
N PHE A 8 19.46 1.35 -5.22
CA PHE A 8 19.77 2.15 -4.03
C PHE A 8 19.55 3.63 -4.35
N ALA A 9 18.63 4.26 -3.68
CA ALA A 9 18.55 5.71 -3.64
C ALA A 9 19.54 6.24 -2.59
N ILE A 10 20.69 6.74 -3.01
CA ILE A 10 21.63 7.41 -2.11
C ILE A 10 21.10 8.82 -1.87
N PHE A 11 20.49 9.05 -0.72
CA PHE A 11 20.17 10.38 -0.23
C PHE A 11 21.19 10.80 0.83
N SER A 12 21.86 11.92 0.59
CA SER A 12 22.82 12.52 1.50
C SER A 12 22.16 12.98 2.80
N LEU A 13 22.80 12.59 3.90
CA LEU A 13 22.54 12.98 5.28
C LEU A 13 22.07 14.42 5.46
N LEU A 14 20.82 14.58 5.91
CA LEU A 14 20.44 15.66 6.80
C LEU A 14 19.74 15.05 8.00
N THR A 15 20.47 15.02 9.10
CA THR A 15 19.95 14.70 10.43
C THR A 15 18.82 15.66 10.78
N GLY A 16 17.61 15.15 10.86
CA GLY A 16 16.48 15.97 11.25
C GLY A 16 15.27 15.12 11.64
N CYS A 17 15.33 14.51 12.82
CA CYS A 17 14.11 14.13 13.52
C CYS A 17 13.19 15.34 13.67
N CYS A 18 11.93 15.18 13.24
CA CYS A 18 10.78 16.01 13.59
C CYS A 18 11.01 17.52 13.55
N ALA A 19 11.09 18.12 12.38
CA ALA A 19 10.81 19.54 12.25
C ALA A 19 9.29 19.73 12.11
N LYS A 20 8.65 20.27 13.15
CA LYS A 20 7.28 20.79 13.08
C LYS A 20 7.27 21.94 12.07
N THR A 21 6.78 21.69 10.88
CA THR A 21 6.41 22.75 9.94
C THR A 21 4.94 23.05 10.14
N ASN A 22 4.64 24.29 10.56
CA ASN A 22 3.27 24.82 10.59
C ASN A 22 2.78 24.98 9.15
N TYR A 23 2.02 24.02 8.66
CA TYR A 23 1.23 24.17 7.45
C TYR A 23 -0.24 24.37 7.83
N ASP A 24 -0.58 25.64 8.04
CA ASP A 24 -1.97 26.10 8.20
C ASP A 24 -2.47 26.59 6.83
N LYS A 25 -2.88 25.67 5.97
CA LYS A 25 -3.73 25.98 4.80
C LYS A 25 -4.72 24.84 4.64
N GLY A 26 -5.95 25.13 5.05
CA GLY A 26 -7.09 24.24 4.83
C GLY A 26 -7.26 23.95 3.35
N PHE A 27 -7.02 22.70 2.97
CA PHE A 27 -7.35 22.18 1.67
C PHE A 27 -8.66 21.40 1.78
N SER A 28 -9.61 21.74 0.95
CA SER A 28 -10.85 20.95 0.80
C SER A 28 -10.75 20.10 -0.44
N PHE A 29 -10.93 18.78 -0.29
CA PHE A 29 -11.14 17.89 -1.41
C PHE A 29 -12.59 17.95 -1.88
N ASN A 30 -12.83 17.97 -3.17
CA ASN A 30 -14.15 17.71 -3.73
C ASN A 30 -14.39 16.18 -3.65
N TYR A 31 -15.03 15.76 -2.57
CA TYR A 31 -15.46 14.38 -2.38
C TYR A 31 -16.75 14.14 -3.16
N SER A 32 -16.75 13.30 -4.18
CA SER A 32 -17.95 12.82 -4.82
C SER A 32 -18.34 11.47 -4.23
N SER A 33 -19.25 11.49 -3.25
CA SER A 33 -19.93 10.28 -2.81
C SER A 33 -20.98 9.89 -3.84
N GLN A 34 -20.71 8.90 -4.66
CA GLN A 34 -21.77 8.17 -5.35
C GLN A 34 -22.16 6.99 -4.45
N SER A 35 -23.22 7.20 -3.66
CA SER A 35 -23.96 6.12 -3.04
C SER A 35 -24.70 5.34 -4.11
N ASN A 36 -24.59 4.02 -4.05
CA ASN A 36 -25.29 2.98 -4.78
C ASN A 36 -24.50 2.30 -5.91
N SER A 37 -23.66 1.36 -5.53
CA SER A 37 -23.66 0.07 -6.18
C SER A 37 -23.66 -0.99 -5.07
N SER A 38 -24.75 -1.75 -5.02
CA SER A 38 -24.87 -2.96 -4.20
C SER A 38 -23.82 -3.95 -4.70
N TYR A 39 -22.64 -3.94 -4.12
CA TYR A 39 -21.69 -5.02 -4.29
C TYR A 39 -22.24 -6.22 -3.53
N ASN A 40 -22.40 -7.35 -4.22
CA ASN A 40 -22.74 -8.61 -3.62
C ASN A 40 -21.66 -8.98 -2.60
N THR A 41 -21.89 -8.69 -1.33
CA THR A 41 -21.04 -9.03 -0.19
C THR A 41 -21.09 -10.53 0.16
N SER A 42 -21.57 -11.37 -0.75
CA SER A 42 -21.85 -12.79 -0.46
C SER A 42 -20.66 -13.73 -0.62
N SER A 43 -19.43 -13.23 -0.79
CA SER A 43 -18.25 -14.10 -0.85
C SER A 43 -17.07 -13.70 0.05
N TRP A 44 -17.21 -12.67 0.86
CA TRP A 44 -16.21 -12.35 1.88
C TRP A 44 -16.54 -13.10 3.17
N SER A 45 -16.29 -14.42 3.17
CA SER A 45 -16.30 -15.17 4.41
C SER A 45 -14.97 -14.92 5.12
N THR A 46 -14.98 -14.09 6.15
CA THR A 46 -13.94 -14.09 7.18
C THR A 46 -13.99 -15.46 7.90
N THR A 47 -13.43 -16.47 7.29
CA THR A 47 -13.05 -17.67 8.00
C THR A 47 -11.71 -17.41 8.64
N SER A 48 -11.73 -17.03 9.92
CA SER A 48 -10.58 -17.15 10.80
C SER A 48 -10.23 -18.63 10.88
N ASN A 49 -9.44 -19.12 9.96
CA ASN A 49 -8.87 -20.44 10.03
C ASN A 49 -7.61 -20.33 10.87
N ASN A 50 -7.70 -20.76 12.12
CA ASN A 50 -6.57 -20.99 13.01
C ASN A 50 -5.51 -21.84 12.30
N GLY A 51 -4.60 -21.23 11.54
CA GLY A 51 -3.33 -21.81 11.08
C GLY A 51 -3.38 -23.18 10.37
N VAL A 52 -4.52 -23.62 9.85
CA VAL A 52 -4.61 -24.85 9.09
C VAL A 52 -4.61 -24.51 7.60
N LEU A 53 -3.50 -24.79 6.95
CA LEU A 53 -3.39 -24.76 5.47
C LEU A 53 -4.53 -25.62 4.90
N ASN A 54 -5.40 -25.02 4.08
CA ASN A 54 -6.43 -25.77 3.37
C ASN A 54 -5.78 -26.49 2.17
N PRO A 55 -5.59 -27.82 2.21
CA PRO A 55 -4.89 -28.56 1.16
C PRO A 55 -5.65 -28.65 -0.16
N ASN A 56 -6.83 -28.03 -0.25
CA ASN A 56 -7.70 -28.06 -1.42
C ASN A 56 -7.85 -26.69 -2.12
N SER A 57 -7.02 -25.69 -1.78
CA SER A 57 -6.95 -24.50 -2.62
C SER A 57 -6.32 -24.94 -3.95
N SER A 58 -7.11 -24.96 -5.00
CA SER A 58 -6.57 -25.06 -6.37
C SER A 58 -5.68 -23.85 -6.55
N TYR A 59 -4.36 -24.06 -6.57
CA TYR A 59 -3.39 -23.03 -6.90
C TYR A 59 -3.79 -22.45 -8.26
N SER A 60 -4.38 -21.27 -8.26
CA SER A 60 -4.56 -20.52 -9.49
C SER A 60 -3.15 -20.26 -10.02
N SER A 61 -2.95 -20.39 -11.32
CA SER A 61 -1.65 -20.06 -11.92
C SER A 61 -1.25 -18.65 -11.51
N GLN A 62 -0.04 -18.48 -10.97
CA GLN A 62 0.49 -17.20 -10.55
C GLN A 62 0.24 -16.13 -11.64
N LYS A 63 -0.37 -15.02 -11.26
CA LYS A 63 -0.60 -13.89 -12.16
C LYS A 63 0.75 -13.18 -12.39
N LYS A 64 1.39 -13.45 -13.53
CA LYS A 64 2.69 -12.85 -13.86
C LYS A 64 2.50 -11.50 -14.53
N THR A 65 3.37 -10.54 -14.20
CA THR A 65 3.48 -9.32 -14.98
C THR A 65 4.02 -9.60 -16.38
N THR A 66 3.54 -8.87 -17.37
CA THR A 66 3.95 -9.04 -18.76
C THR A 66 4.07 -7.67 -19.40
N ILE A 67 5.27 -7.32 -19.85
CA ILE A 67 5.49 -6.05 -20.55
C ILE A 67 5.06 -6.22 -22.02
N LEU A 68 4.00 -5.53 -22.41
CA LEU A 68 3.51 -5.51 -23.79
C LEU A 68 4.20 -4.41 -24.62
N GLY A 69 4.60 -3.32 -23.99
CA GLY A 69 5.21 -2.16 -24.61
C GLY A 69 4.26 -1.38 -25.53
N ASN A 70 4.79 -0.36 -26.20
CA ASN A 70 4.03 0.46 -27.17
C ASN A 70 2.75 1.06 -26.58
N ASN A 71 2.77 1.49 -25.31
CA ASN A 71 1.64 2.05 -24.56
C ASN A 71 0.42 1.11 -24.46
N LYS A 72 0.63 -0.20 -24.54
CA LYS A 72 -0.45 -1.19 -24.38
C LYS A 72 -0.53 -1.78 -22.99
N ASP A 73 0.47 -1.48 -22.14
CA ASP A 73 0.47 -1.93 -20.76
C ASP A 73 -0.66 -1.28 -19.97
N VAL A 74 -1.37 -2.09 -19.21
CA VAL A 74 -2.26 -1.63 -18.14
C VAL A 74 -1.54 -1.88 -16.83
N VAL A 75 -1.40 -0.84 -16.02
CA VAL A 75 -0.71 -0.89 -14.74
C VAL A 75 -1.71 -0.71 -13.63
N THR A 76 -1.65 -1.56 -12.61
CA THR A 76 -2.37 -1.37 -11.35
C THR A 76 -1.37 -1.19 -10.22
N ILE A 77 -1.31 0.03 -9.70
CA ILE A 77 -0.50 0.43 -8.57
C ILE A 77 -1.37 0.29 -7.32
N MET A 78 -0.94 -0.54 -6.40
CA MET A 78 -1.59 -0.83 -5.13
C MET A 78 -0.82 -0.11 -4.03
N LEU A 79 -1.41 0.90 -3.39
CA LEU A 79 -0.79 1.60 -2.27
C LEU A 79 -1.48 1.21 -0.97
N TYR A 80 -0.76 0.50 -0.11
CA TYR A 80 -1.21 0.05 1.19
C TYR A 80 -0.76 1.05 2.25
N MET A 81 -1.67 1.98 2.61
CA MET A 81 -1.36 3.12 3.48
C MET A 81 -1.86 2.87 4.90
N CYS A 82 -0.97 2.41 5.76
CA CYS A 82 -1.21 2.38 7.19
C CYS A 82 -0.84 3.75 7.78
N GLY A 83 -1.85 4.59 8.05
CA GLY A 83 -1.61 6.00 8.40
C GLY A 83 -0.83 6.22 9.69
N SER A 84 -0.96 5.30 10.65
CA SER A 84 -0.24 5.33 11.94
C SER A 84 -0.27 6.70 12.65
N ASP A 85 0.71 6.96 13.47
CA ASP A 85 0.96 8.29 14.05
C ASP A 85 1.59 9.28 13.05
N LEU A 86 2.12 8.79 11.93
CA LEU A 86 2.57 9.64 10.81
C LEU A 86 1.42 10.47 10.27
N GLU A 87 0.22 9.90 10.19
CA GLU A 87 -0.97 10.63 9.78
C GLU A 87 -1.59 11.41 10.94
N SER A 88 -1.85 10.76 12.08
CA SER A 88 -2.61 11.41 13.16
C SER A 88 -1.90 12.62 13.77
N GLN A 89 -0.56 12.60 13.83
CA GLN A 89 0.26 13.65 14.43
C GLN A 89 0.87 14.62 13.41
N ALA A 90 1.21 14.13 12.20
CA ALA A 90 2.00 14.87 11.25
C ALA A 90 1.35 15.07 9.86
N MET A 91 0.14 14.56 9.63
CA MET A 91 -0.61 14.71 8.36
C MET A 91 0.09 14.10 7.14
N MET A 92 1.05 13.20 7.31
CA MET A 92 1.90 12.73 6.21
C MET A 92 1.09 11.93 5.17
N GLY A 93 0.22 11.01 5.62
CA GLY A 93 -0.66 10.27 4.70
C GLY A 93 -1.63 11.17 3.94
N SER A 94 -2.19 12.19 4.61
CA SER A 94 -3.04 13.20 3.97
C SER A 94 -2.27 14.02 2.94
N TYR A 95 -1.00 14.35 3.20
CA TYR A 95 -0.15 15.08 2.27
C TYR A 95 0.13 14.25 1.02
N ASP A 96 0.50 12.98 1.18
CA ASP A 96 0.81 12.10 0.06
C ASP A 96 -0.43 11.76 -0.77
N LEU A 97 -1.58 11.57 -0.14
CA LEU A 97 -2.86 11.43 -0.85
C LEU A 97 -3.17 12.66 -1.70
N GLN A 98 -2.81 13.87 -1.21
CA GLN A 98 -2.96 15.11 -1.99
C GLN A 98 -2.01 15.15 -3.17
N GLU A 99 -0.75 14.72 -3.00
CA GLU A 99 0.21 14.62 -4.09
C GLU A 99 -0.28 13.65 -5.18
N MET A 100 -0.73 12.45 -4.78
CA MET A 100 -1.31 11.46 -5.68
C MET A 100 -2.53 12.01 -6.43
N ALA A 101 -3.43 12.70 -5.72
CA ALA A 101 -4.62 13.29 -6.33
C ALA A 101 -4.26 14.35 -7.39
N ASN A 102 -3.15 15.06 -7.22
CA ASN A 102 -2.65 16.06 -8.15
C ASN A 102 -1.79 15.47 -9.29
N ALA A 103 -1.41 14.20 -9.20
CA ALA A 103 -0.64 13.54 -10.25
C ALA A 103 -1.40 13.45 -11.57
N LYS A 104 -0.66 13.45 -12.67
CA LYS A 104 -1.21 13.25 -14.01
C LYS A 104 -1.14 11.77 -14.36
N LEU A 105 -2.16 11.04 -14.00
CA LEU A 105 -2.24 9.61 -14.30
C LEU A 105 -2.58 9.38 -15.78
N ALA A 106 -1.88 8.45 -16.41
CA ALA A 106 -2.25 7.98 -17.73
C ALA A 106 -3.53 7.13 -17.66
N SER A 107 -4.30 7.10 -18.75
CA SER A 107 -5.60 6.41 -18.78
C SER A 107 -5.52 4.89 -18.59
N ASN A 108 -4.35 4.32 -18.76
CA ASN A 108 -4.02 2.91 -18.58
C ASN A 108 -3.42 2.59 -17.21
N VAL A 109 -3.39 3.57 -16.30
CA VAL A 109 -2.91 3.41 -14.92
C VAL A 109 -4.08 3.44 -13.94
N ASN A 110 -4.19 2.44 -13.10
CA ASN A 110 -5.08 2.41 -11.95
C ASN A 110 -4.23 2.60 -10.69
N LEU A 111 -4.43 3.69 -9.96
CA LEU A 111 -3.86 3.89 -8.65
C LEU A 111 -4.94 3.67 -7.60
N ILE A 112 -4.78 2.60 -6.83
CA ILE A 112 -5.74 2.15 -5.80
C ILE A 112 -5.06 2.26 -4.45
N VAL A 113 -5.71 2.94 -3.52
CA VAL A 113 -5.19 3.19 -2.17
C VAL A 113 -6.07 2.52 -1.14
N TYR A 114 -5.46 1.75 -0.25
CA TYR A 114 -6.10 1.21 0.95
C TYR A 114 -5.69 2.06 2.14
N THR A 115 -6.65 2.59 2.88
CA THR A 115 -6.41 3.49 4.02
C THR A 115 -6.89 2.87 5.32
N GLY A 116 -6.10 3.01 6.37
CA GLY A 116 -6.44 2.54 7.72
C GLY A 116 -5.35 2.88 8.72
N GLY A 117 -5.34 2.22 9.88
CA GLY A 117 -4.21 2.20 10.82
C GLY A 117 -3.97 3.46 11.64
N THR A 118 -4.79 4.51 11.51
CA THR A 118 -4.64 5.76 12.25
C THR A 118 -5.88 6.13 13.03
N THR A 119 -5.72 6.88 14.12
CA THR A 119 -6.81 7.41 14.95
C THR A 119 -7.39 8.72 14.43
N LYS A 120 -6.70 9.38 13.48
CA LYS A 120 -7.15 10.64 12.88
C LYS A 120 -6.64 10.77 11.46
N TRP A 121 -7.53 11.08 10.52
CA TRP A 121 -7.21 11.57 9.19
C TRP A 121 -7.36 13.09 9.14
N HIS A 122 -6.48 13.77 8.39
CA HIS A 122 -6.55 15.22 8.19
C HIS A 122 -7.23 15.60 6.86
N ILE A 123 -7.72 14.60 6.14
CA ILE A 123 -8.57 14.75 4.96
C ILE A 123 -9.99 14.36 5.37
N ASP A 124 -10.97 15.25 5.09
CA ASP A 124 -12.37 14.96 5.32
C ASP A 124 -12.85 13.77 4.45
N GLY A 125 -13.69 12.94 5.03
CA GLY A 125 -14.32 11.81 4.33
C GLY A 125 -13.54 10.49 4.44
N ILE A 126 -12.32 10.48 4.96
CA ILE A 126 -11.61 9.24 5.28
C ILE A 126 -11.96 8.79 6.69
N SER A 127 -12.38 7.52 6.83
CA SER A 127 -12.82 6.95 8.09
C SER A 127 -11.66 6.57 9.00
N THR A 128 -11.78 6.90 10.27
CA THR A 128 -10.92 6.33 11.33
C THR A 128 -11.47 5.03 11.91
N ARG A 129 -12.76 4.75 11.66
CA ARG A 129 -13.43 3.55 12.18
C ARG A 129 -13.19 2.31 11.33
N TYR A 130 -13.30 2.46 10.00
CA TYR A 130 -13.17 1.38 9.04
C TYR A 130 -11.98 1.65 8.12
N ASN A 131 -11.34 0.59 7.66
CA ASN A 131 -10.44 0.66 6.53
C ASN A 131 -11.26 0.93 5.26
N GLN A 132 -10.69 1.62 4.28
CA GLN A 132 -11.40 2.03 3.07
C GLN A 132 -10.52 1.86 1.85
N ILE A 133 -11.15 1.69 0.68
CA ILE A 133 -10.44 1.61 -0.60
C ILE A 133 -10.85 2.78 -1.48
N TYR A 134 -9.85 3.45 -2.03
CA TYR A 134 -10.02 4.59 -2.93
C TYR A 134 -9.34 4.35 -4.26
N LYS A 135 -9.89 4.95 -5.30
CA LYS A 135 -9.20 5.14 -6.58
C LYS A 135 -8.81 6.60 -6.73
N VAL A 136 -7.54 6.84 -7.02
CA VAL A 136 -7.06 8.16 -7.42
C VAL A 136 -7.44 8.41 -8.87
N LEU A 137 -8.10 9.54 -9.12
CA LEU A 137 -8.55 9.92 -10.46
C LEU A 137 -7.63 10.96 -11.12
N GLY A 138 -6.70 11.53 -10.35
CA GLY A 138 -5.93 12.69 -10.76
C GLY A 138 -6.77 13.98 -10.73
N SER A 139 -6.16 15.09 -11.10
CA SER A 139 -6.84 16.41 -11.14
C SER A 139 -7.45 16.84 -9.80
N GLY A 140 -6.82 16.47 -8.68
CA GLY A 140 -7.26 16.78 -7.32
C GLY A 140 -8.39 15.89 -6.81
N GLN A 141 -8.66 14.75 -7.43
CA GLN A 141 -9.82 13.92 -7.10
C GLN A 141 -9.41 12.50 -6.70
N ILE A 142 -10.05 12.03 -5.63
CA ILE A 142 -10.06 10.62 -5.22
C ILE A 142 -11.52 10.14 -5.14
N LYS A 143 -11.77 8.88 -5.46
CA LYS A 143 -13.10 8.26 -5.39
C LYS A 143 -13.08 7.10 -4.41
N CYS A 144 -13.96 7.14 -3.40
CA CYS A 144 -14.18 6.00 -2.53
C CYS A 144 -14.83 4.85 -3.33
N LEU A 145 -14.20 3.69 -3.32
CA LEU A 145 -14.68 2.46 -3.93
C LEU A 145 -15.35 1.56 -2.90
N VAL A 146 -14.75 1.46 -1.71
CA VAL A 146 -15.25 0.67 -0.58
C VAL A 146 -15.16 1.55 0.67
N ASP A 147 -16.30 1.93 1.21
CA ASP A 147 -16.43 2.81 2.38
C ASP A 147 -16.26 2.06 3.70
N ASN A 148 -16.38 0.75 3.68
CA ASN A 148 -16.18 -0.15 4.81
C ASN A 148 -15.52 -1.45 4.34
N ALA A 149 -14.21 -1.50 4.37
CA ALA A 149 -13.40 -2.69 4.10
C ALA A 149 -13.03 -3.44 5.41
N GLY A 150 -13.86 -3.31 6.43
CA GLY A 150 -13.61 -3.91 7.74
C GLY A 150 -12.83 -2.99 8.67
N SER A 151 -12.44 -3.55 9.82
CA SER A 151 -11.67 -2.83 10.85
C SER A 151 -10.47 -3.65 11.36
N ALA A 152 -10.01 -4.60 10.57
CA ALA A 152 -8.83 -5.38 10.91
C ALA A 152 -7.57 -4.50 10.94
N ALA A 153 -6.58 -4.92 11.74
CA ALA A 153 -5.31 -4.19 11.82
C ALA A 153 -4.63 -4.15 10.45
N MET A 154 -4.06 -2.99 10.10
CA MET A 154 -3.27 -2.82 8.87
C MET A 154 -1.95 -3.61 8.92
N THR A 155 -1.52 -4.03 10.10
CA THR A 155 -0.33 -4.90 10.27
C THR A 155 -0.69 -6.39 10.30
N ASN A 156 -1.94 -6.76 9.96
CA ASN A 156 -2.33 -8.16 9.76
C ASN A 156 -2.13 -8.56 8.29
N SER A 157 -1.44 -9.68 8.05
CA SER A 157 -1.21 -10.24 6.71
C SER A 157 -2.48 -10.45 5.90
N ASP A 158 -3.56 -10.95 6.53
CA ASP A 158 -4.84 -11.18 5.86
C ASP A 158 -5.43 -9.88 5.29
N THR A 159 -5.22 -8.74 5.99
CA THR A 159 -5.67 -7.43 5.50
C THR A 159 -4.93 -7.02 4.22
N LEU A 160 -3.66 -7.35 4.12
CA LEU A 160 -2.87 -7.11 2.90
C LEU A 160 -3.31 -8.03 1.76
N VAL A 161 -3.57 -9.32 2.05
CA VAL A 161 -4.13 -10.29 1.07
C VAL A 161 -5.44 -9.77 0.50
N ASP A 162 -6.39 -9.40 1.38
CA ASP A 162 -7.71 -8.88 0.98
C ASP A 162 -7.60 -7.68 0.03
N PHE A 163 -6.65 -6.79 0.29
CA PHE A 163 -6.44 -5.63 -0.58
C PHE A 163 -5.84 -6.01 -1.94
N ILE A 164 -4.82 -6.87 -1.97
CA ILE A 164 -4.21 -7.32 -3.23
C ILE A 164 -5.23 -8.07 -4.08
N ASP A 165 -6.02 -8.95 -3.47
CA ASP A 165 -7.08 -9.68 -4.14
C ASP A 165 -8.15 -8.74 -4.69
N TYR A 166 -8.60 -7.78 -3.89
CA TYR A 166 -9.54 -6.78 -4.35
C TYR A 166 -9.03 -6.07 -5.61
N CYS A 167 -7.77 -5.62 -5.59
CA CYS A 167 -7.16 -4.92 -6.72
C CYS A 167 -7.02 -5.82 -7.95
N SER A 168 -6.52 -7.03 -7.79
CA SER A 168 -6.28 -7.95 -8.90
C SER A 168 -7.56 -8.41 -9.59
N ILE A 169 -8.67 -8.48 -8.84
CA ILE A 169 -10.00 -8.87 -9.34
C ILE A 169 -10.71 -7.69 -10.01
N ASN A 170 -10.70 -6.51 -9.38
CA ASN A 170 -11.48 -5.36 -9.85
C ASN A 170 -10.72 -4.47 -10.82
N PHE A 171 -9.39 -4.52 -10.82
CA PHE A 171 -8.50 -3.76 -11.68
C PHE A 171 -7.48 -4.66 -12.37
N PRO A 172 -7.95 -5.65 -13.19
CA PRO A 172 -7.04 -6.58 -13.84
C PRO A 172 -6.09 -5.82 -14.76
N ALA A 173 -4.81 -6.15 -14.64
CA ALA A 173 -3.72 -5.51 -15.35
C ALA A 173 -2.71 -6.57 -15.82
N ASN A 174 -1.87 -6.22 -16.78
CA ASN A 174 -0.72 -7.04 -17.13
C ASN A 174 0.52 -6.69 -16.32
N ARG A 175 0.48 -5.56 -15.58
CA ARG A 175 1.55 -5.12 -14.69
C ARG A 175 0.97 -4.70 -13.35
N TYR A 176 1.56 -5.19 -12.28
CA TYR A 176 1.16 -4.86 -10.90
C TYR A 176 2.33 -4.31 -10.14
N GLU A 177 2.08 -3.29 -9.33
CA GLU A 177 3.04 -2.63 -8.45
C GLU A 177 2.41 -2.51 -7.06
N LEU A 178 3.19 -2.79 -6.01
CA LEU A 178 2.75 -2.66 -4.62
C LEU A 178 3.65 -1.68 -3.89
N ILE A 179 3.06 -0.71 -3.22
CA ILE A 179 3.75 0.23 -2.34
C ILE A 179 3.17 0.07 -0.93
N MET A 180 4.04 -0.18 0.03
CA MET A 180 3.71 -0.30 1.45
C MET A 180 4.18 0.98 2.16
N TRP A 181 3.21 1.78 2.64
CA TRP A 181 3.44 3.10 3.20
C TRP A 181 3.19 3.12 4.71
N ASP A 182 4.21 3.29 5.53
CA ASP A 182 4.18 3.48 6.99
C ASP A 182 5.62 3.53 7.55
N HIS A 183 5.78 3.26 8.84
CA HIS A 183 7.05 2.96 9.47
C HIS A 183 7.66 1.65 8.95
N GLY A 184 8.98 1.60 8.92
CA GLY A 184 9.75 0.41 8.67
C GLY A 184 10.85 0.24 9.72
N ALA A 185 11.15 -0.99 10.09
CA ALA A 185 12.13 -1.33 11.13
C ALA A 185 13.02 -2.51 10.74
N GLY A 186 13.17 -2.71 9.44
CA GLY A 186 14.06 -3.72 8.86
C GLY A 186 13.65 -5.16 9.20
N THR A 187 14.64 -6.07 9.18
CA THR A 187 14.41 -7.50 9.34
C THR A 187 13.91 -7.94 10.71
N VAL A 188 14.22 -7.19 11.74
CA VAL A 188 13.92 -7.58 13.12
C VAL A 188 12.49 -7.32 13.48
N SER A 189 11.96 -6.16 13.11
CA SER A 189 10.60 -5.74 13.48
C SER A 189 9.65 -5.70 12.29
N GLY A 190 10.15 -5.59 11.06
CA GLY A 190 9.33 -5.60 9.86
C GLY A 190 8.72 -4.25 9.50
N TYR A 191 7.47 -4.28 9.01
CA TYR A 191 6.75 -3.14 8.46
C TYR A 191 5.52 -2.80 9.29
N GLY A 192 5.27 -1.51 9.44
CA GLY A 192 4.01 -0.95 9.87
C GLY A 192 3.83 -0.80 11.37
N TYR A 193 3.03 0.19 11.72
CA TYR A 193 2.51 0.42 13.07
C TYR A 193 1.05 0.86 12.98
N ASP A 194 0.13 0.00 13.39
CA ASP A 194 -1.28 0.38 13.47
C ASP A 194 -1.58 1.05 14.80
N GLU A 195 -1.79 2.37 14.78
CA GLU A 195 -2.08 3.19 15.97
C GLU A 195 -3.38 2.77 16.67
N LYS A 196 -4.33 2.19 15.93
CA LYS A 196 -5.60 1.69 16.47
C LYS A 196 -5.43 0.35 17.18
N TYR A 197 -4.41 -0.41 16.79
CA TYR A 197 -4.13 -1.75 17.30
C TYR A 197 -2.67 -1.91 17.72
N PRO A 198 -2.19 -1.13 18.69
CA PRO A 198 -0.77 -1.10 19.06
C PRO A 198 -0.22 -2.45 19.54
N ASN A 199 -1.11 -3.34 19.98
CA ASN A 199 -0.74 -4.69 20.41
C ASN A 199 -0.62 -5.71 19.25
N SER A 200 -1.01 -5.34 18.02
CA SER A 200 -0.84 -6.23 16.87
C SER A 200 0.62 -6.37 16.45
N GLY A 201 1.45 -5.39 16.85
CA GLY A 201 2.85 -5.31 16.41
C GLY A 201 2.98 -4.93 14.94
N SER A 202 4.19 -4.99 14.43
CA SER A 202 4.50 -4.81 13.01
C SER A 202 4.33 -6.12 12.24
N MET A 203 4.08 -6.03 10.94
CA MET A 203 4.05 -7.18 10.04
C MET A 203 5.49 -7.62 9.76
N SER A 204 5.86 -8.82 10.21
CA SER A 204 7.19 -9.38 9.97
C SER A 204 7.40 -9.72 8.50
N LEU A 205 8.66 -9.87 8.07
CA LEU A 205 8.98 -10.31 6.70
C LEU A 205 8.30 -11.64 6.35
N ALA A 206 8.23 -12.58 7.30
CA ALA A 206 7.55 -13.85 7.08
C ALA A 206 6.03 -13.71 6.89
N GLN A 207 5.40 -12.75 7.54
CA GLN A 207 3.98 -12.44 7.34
C GLN A 207 3.73 -11.72 6.00
N ILE A 208 4.67 -10.86 5.57
CA ILE A 208 4.62 -10.25 4.24
C ILE A 208 4.77 -11.32 3.17
N ASP A 209 5.75 -12.21 3.30
CA ASP A 209 5.97 -13.35 2.38
C ASP A 209 4.73 -14.24 2.28
N GLN A 210 4.14 -14.57 3.43
CA GLN A 210 2.88 -15.33 3.47
C GLN A 210 1.76 -14.62 2.72
N ALA A 211 1.57 -13.31 2.96
CA ALA A 211 0.51 -12.55 2.30
C ALA A 211 0.71 -12.49 0.77
N LEU A 212 1.94 -12.24 0.31
CA LEU A 212 2.26 -12.19 -1.11
C LEU A 212 2.12 -13.56 -1.78
N THR A 213 2.47 -14.64 -1.07
CA THR A 213 2.28 -16.02 -1.54
C THR A 213 0.80 -16.35 -1.67
N GLU A 214 -0.02 -15.97 -0.68
CA GLU A 214 -1.47 -16.26 -0.67
C GLU A 214 -2.19 -15.47 -1.76
N ALA A 215 -1.90 -14.19 -1.90
CA ALA A 215 -2.47 -13.35 -2.94
C ALA A 215 -2.05 -13.79 -4.37
N ASN A 216 -0.93 -14.50 -4.49
CA ASN A 216 -0.47 -15.13 -5.74
C ASN A 216 -0.42 -14.16 -6.94
N VAL A 217 0.07 -12.94 -6.71
CA VAL A 217 0.31 -11.91 -7.71
C VAL A 217 1.81 -11.71 -7.87
N GLN A 218 2.31 -11.67 -9.11
CA GLN A 218 3.68 -11.26 -9.39
C GLN A 218 3.69 -9.76 -9.63
N PHE A 219 4.59 -9.05 -8.97
CA PHE A 219 4.74 -7.61 -9.09
C PHE A 219 5.92 -7.23 -9.97
N ASP A 220 5.83 -6.10 -10.66
CA ASP A 220 6.99 -5.45 -11.28
C ASP A 220 7.94 -5.00 -10.17
N PHE A 221 7.39 -4.30 -9.18
CA PHE A 221 8.13 -3.99 -7.97
C PHE A 221 7.23 -4.08 -6.72
N VAL A 222 7.87 -4.35 -5.59
CA VAL A 222 7.35 -4.06 -4.27
C VAL A 222 8.18 -2.94 -3.69
N GLY A 223 7.52 -1.84 -3.35
CA GLY A 223 8.11 -0.66 -2.76
C GLY A 223 7.76 -0.51 -1.28
N PHE A 224 8.70 0.03 -0.50
CA PHE A 224 8.45 0.44 0.87
C PHE A 224 8.76 1.93 1.00
N ASP A 225 7.73 2.74 1.06
CA ASP A 225 7.81 4.11 1.54
C ASP A 225 7.85 4.06 3.08
N ALA A 226 9.00 3.64 3.57
CA ALA A 226 9.25 3.24 4.96
C ALA A 226 10.75 3.08 5.23
N CYS A 227 11.17 3.37 6.45
CA CYS A 227 12.57 3.28 6.88
C CYS A 227 13.11 1.83 6.80
N LEU A 228 14.40 1.66 6.50
CA LEU A 228 15.22 0.45 6.75
C LEU A 228 14.80 -0.83 6.00
N MET A 229 13.94 -0.75 5.00
CA MET A 229 13.43 -1.95 4.33
C MET A 229 14.31 -2.44 3.17
N ALA A 230 15.34 -1.68 2.74
CA ALA A 230 16.31 -2.13 1.74
C ALA A 230 17.45 -2.92 2.38
N ASN A 231 17.15 -4.13 2.78
CA ASN A 231 18.13 -5.05 3.35
C ASN A 231 18.10 -6.39 2.60
N LEU A 232 19.12 -7.22 2.82
CA LEU A 232 19.30 -8.48 2.10
C LEU A 232 18.14 -9.45 2.32
N GLU A 233 17.64 -9.55 3.54
CA GLU A 233 16.56 -10.46 3.90
C GLU A 233 15.26 -10.08 3.21
N THR A 234 14.94 -8.79 3.16
CA THR A 234 13.79 -8.27 2.40
C THR A 234 13.95 -8.58 0.90
N ALA A 235 15.15 -8.38 0.34
CA ALA A 235 15.40 -8.68 -1.07
C ALA A 235 15.28 -10.18 -1.38
N ILE A 236 15.77 -11.05 -0.49
CA ILE A 236 15.65 -12.51 -0.65
C ILE A 236 14.16 -12.91 -0.57
N MET A 237 13.44 -12.43 0.43
CA MET A 237 12.02 -12.71 0.61
C MET A 237 11.21 -12.29 -0.64
N LEU A 238 11.45 -11.09 -1.16
CA LEU A 238 10.72 -10.59 -2.33
C LEU A 238 11.11 -11.24 -3.65
N SER A 239 12.22 -11.99 -3.71
CA SER A 239 12.74 -12.55 -4.98
C SER A 239 11.76 -13.47 -5.71
N GLU A 240 10.81 -14.06 -5.00
CA GLU A 240 9.77 -14.91 -5.57
C GLU A 240 8.51 -14.13 -5.97
N HIS A 241 8.35 -12.87 -5.50
CA HIS A 241 7.14 -12.08 -5.63
C HIS A 241 7.26 -10.88 -6.56
N ALA A 242 8.47 -10.33 -6.73
CA ALA A 242 8.70 -9.12 -7.51
C ALA A 242 9.96 -9.19 -8.35
N ASP A 243 10.01 -8.39 -9.42
CA ASP A 243 11.22 -8.23 -10.23
C ASP A 243 12.18 -7.21 -9.59
N TYR A 244 11.64 -6.21 -8.86
CA TYR A 244 12.41 -5.15 -8.20
C TYR A 244 11.94 -4.92 -6.76
N LEU A 245 12.88 -4.52 -5.90
CA LEU A 245 12.65 -3.91 -4.58
C LEU A 245 13.02 -2.43 -4.66
N ILE A 246 12.12 -1.55 -4.22
CA ILE A 246 12.36 -0.11 -4.05
C ILE A 246 12.20 0.21 -2.57
N ALA A 247 13.27 0.58 -1.89
CA ALA A 247 13.25 0.87 -0.46
C ALA A 247 14.50 1.64 -0.03
N SER A 248 14.52 2.11 1.21
CA SER A 248 15.67 2.78 1.82
C SER A 248 16.47 1.84 2.72
N GLU A 249 17.80 1.94 2.68
CA GLU A 249 18.72 1.29 3.64
C GLU A 249 18.73 2.01 5.00
N GLU A 250 18.33 3.29 5.00
CA GLU A 250 18.37 4.19 6.14
C GLU A 250 16.97 4.66 6.53
N SER A 251 16.90 5.54 7.52
CA SER A 251 15.66 6.23 7.85
C SER A 251 15.25 7.16 6.72
N GLU A 252 14.00 7.07 6.29
CA GLU A 252 13.43 8.00 5.32
C GLU A 252 12.94 9.28 6.01
N PRO A 253 13.01 10.44 5.32
CA PRO A 253 12.35 11.65 5.79
C PRO A 253 10.85 11.42 5.94
N GLY A 254 10.21 12.03 6.94
CA GLY A 254 8.77 11.88 7.17
C GLY A 254 7.87 12.36 6.03
N ILE A 255 8.41 13.09 5.04
CA ILE A 255 7.68 13.46 3.81
C ILE A 255 7.60 12.33 2.78
N GLY A 256 8.30 11.19 3.02
CA GLY A 256 8.24 10.01 2.15
C GLY A 256 8.63 10.26 0.70
N TRP A 257 8.03 9.49 -0.18
CA TRP A 257 8.22 9.58 -1.63
C TRP A 257 7.43 10.76 -2.22
N TYR A 258 7.91 11.28 -3.37
CA TYR A 258 7.23 12.35 -4.07
C TYR A 258 6.26 11.82 -5.13
N TYR A 259 4.97 11.73 -4.79
CA TYR A 259 3.96 11.07 -5.61
C TYR A 259 3.44 11.89 -6.79
N THR A 260 3.65 13.21 -6.85
CA THR A 260 3.13 14.03 -7.96
C THR A 260 3.79 13.71 -9.31
N SER A 261 5.05 13.27 -9.31
CA SER A 261 5.83 13.02 -10.53
C SER A 261 6.36 11.59 -10.65
N SER A 262 6.15 10.75 -9.64
CA SER A 262 6.66 9.38 -9.61
C SER A 262 5.65 8.36 -10.14
N LEU A 263 4.42 8.78 -10.40
CA LEU A 263 3.29 7.94 -10.84
C LEU A 263 3.02 8.05 -12.34
#